data_c50ee80258e25ff1ca18ac604cc71ce4
#
_entry.id   c50ee80258e25ff1ca18ac604cc71ce4
#
_cell.length_a   1.000
_cell.length_b   1.000
_cell.length_c   1.000
_cell.angle_alpha   90.00
_cell.angle_beta   90.00
_cell.angle_gamma   90.00
#
_symmetry.space_group_name_H-M   'P 1'
#
loop_
_entity.id
_entity.type
_entity.pdbx_description
1 polymer ?
#
loop_
_entity_poly.entity_id
_entity_poly.type
_entity_poly.pdbx_seq_one_letter_code
_entity_poly.pdbx_strand_id
1 'polypeptide(L)'
;MHGAEFIQDLAVIMLIAGIVTIIFHYFRQPVVLGYILAGVIIGPHTPPFELIQDDRTIKIVAELGVVFLMFSLGLEFNLKKLSRVGVTAFIAAFGEIVLMTWIGYEIGRYFGWNTMDALFLGAMLAISSTTIIIKALDELNLKHERFAQLIFGILIVEDVLAIGMIALLSGIAMNGSVDAGDVFVTVGKLSLFMIVTLVLGLLLVPRLLAYVAKFKSNEVFLITVLGLCFGFCLLVLQMEYSIALGAFMIGAIMAEARQLHLIETLIAPIRDMFSALFFVGVGLLFNPTVLVTYAWPIALITVAVVLGKVFACGMGLSLIHISEPTRQEAI
;
A
#
# COMPACT_ATOMS: atom_id res chain seq x y z
N MET A 1 -2.81 -27.92 -22.44
CA MET A 1 -3.99 -27.05 -22.61
C MET A 1 -3.88 -25.79 -21.76
N HIS A 2 -3.50 -25.86 -20.48
CA HIS A 2 -3.41 -24.68 -19.59
C HIS A 2 -2.50 -23.52 -20.04
N GLY A 3 -1.45 -23.78 -20.83
CA GLY A 3 -0.57 -22.70 -21.28
C GLY A 3 -1.17 -21.77 -22.36
N ALA A 4 -2.04 -22.30 -23.21
CA ALA A 4 -2.71 -21.49 -24.25
C ALA A 4 -3.82 -20.64 -23.64
N GLU A 5 -4.57 -21.18 -22.69
CA GLU A 5 -5.61 -20.48 -21.93
C GLU A 5 -5.00 -19.32 -21.13
N PHE A 6 -3.88 -19.55 -20.45
CA PHE A 6 -3.16 -18.50 -19.72
C PHE A 6 -2.69 -17.36 -20.64
N ILE A 7 -2.11 -17.67 -21.81
CA ILE A 7 -1.67 -16.65 -22.75
C ILE A 7 -2.87 -15.85 -23.29
N GLN A 8 -4.01 -16.52 -23.54
CA GLN A 8 -5.23 -15.87 -23.97
C GLN A 8 -5.74 -14.89 -22.90
N ASP A 9 -5.84 -15.33 -21.65
CA ASP A 9 -6.29 -14.51 -20.54
C ASP A 9 -5.37 -13.31 -20.31
N LEU A 10 -4.05 -13.54 -20.35
CA LEU A 10 -3.05 -12.47 -20.23
C LEU A 10 -3.18 -11.45 -21.37
N ALA A 11 -3.39 -11.92 -22.62
CA ALA A 11 -3.58 -11.03 -23.76
C ALA A 11 -4.84 -10.18 -23.62
N VAL A 12 -5.96 -10.78 -23.17
CA VAL A 12 -7.22 -10.06 -22.92
C VAL A 12 -7.02 -8.99 -21.85
N ILE A 13 -6.41 -9.37 -20.72
CA ILE A 13 -6.14 -8.43 -19.61
C ILE A 13 -5.27 -7.26 -20.09
N MET A 14 -4.17 -7.55 -20.78
CA MET A 14 -3.24 -6.50 -21.24
C MET A 14 -3.87 -5.58 -22.29
N LEU A 15 -4.65 -6.10 -23.23
CA LEU A 15 -5.35 -5.29 -24.22
C LEU A 15 -6.36 -4.36 -23.57
N ILE A 16 -7.18 -4.88 -22.65
CA ILE A 16 -8.20 -4.09 -21.98
C ILE A 16 -7.57 -3.09 -21.02
N ALA A 17 -6.56 -3.49 -20.25
CA ALA A 17 -5.79 -2.58 -19.41
C ALA A 17 -5.18 -1.44 -20.24
N GLY A 18 -4.62 -1.73 -21.43
CA GLY A 18 -4.09 -0.73 -22.36
C GLY A 18 -5.15 0.27 -22.82
N ILE A 19 -6.32 -0.23 -23.28
CA ILE A 19 -7.43 0.62 -23.71
C ILE A 19 -7.92 1.52 -22.57
N VAL A 20 -8.12 0.93 -21.40
CA VAL A 20 -8.61 1.65 -20.21
C VAL A 20 -7.59 2.70 -19.77
N THR A 21 -6.30 2.39 -19.81
CA THR A 21 -5.23 3.38 -19.48
C THR A 21 -5.34 4.60 -20.38
N ILE A 22 -5.54 4.42 -21.69
CA ILE A 22 -5.72 5.54 -22.65
C ILE A 22 -6.95 6.36 -22.28
N ILE A 23 -8.08 5.71 -21.99
CA ILE A 23 -9.34 6.37 -21.65
C ILE A 23 -9.20 7.17 -20.36
N PHE A 24 -8.67 6.55 -19.29
CA PHE A 24 -8.53 7.21 -17.99
C PHE A 24 -7.49 8.34 -18.03
N HIS A 25 -6.42 8.16 -18.78
CA HIS A 25 -5.45 9.23 -19.02
C HIS A 25 -6.09 10.43 -19.75
N TYR A 26 -6.92 10.18 -20.76
CA TYR A 26 -7.66 11.25 -21.46
C TYR A 26 -8.59 12.02 -20.53
N PHE A 27 -9.28 11.34 -19.61
CA PHE A 27 -10.14 11.95 -18.61
C PHE A 27 -9.41 12.47 -17.36
N ARG A 28 -8.07 12.40 -17.32
CA ARG A 28 -7.23 12.77 -16.17
C ARG A 28 -7.63 12.04 -14.87
N GLN A 29 -8.14 10.82 -14.97
CA GLN A 29 -8.53 9.99 -13.85
C GLN A 29 -7.40 9.04 -13.45
N PRO A 30 -7.32 8.61 -12.17
CA PRO A 30 -6.35 7.61 -11.73
C PRO A 30 -6.53 6.30 -12.51
N VAL A 31 -5.47 5.82 -13.16
CA VAL A 31 -5.49 4.64 -14.02
C VAL A 31 -5.86 3.37 -13.25
N VAL A 32 -5.51 3.32 -11.97
CA VAL A 32 -5.84 2.21 -11.06
C VAL A 32 -7.33 1.92 -11.01
N LEU A 33 -8.17 2.96 -10.92
CA LEU A 33 -9.63 2.80 -10.94
C LEU A 33 -10.10 2.18 -12.27
N GLY A 34 -9.43 2.55 -13.36
CA GLY A 34 -9.67 1.96 -14.66
C GLY A 34 -9.37 0.48 -14.71
N TYR A 35 -8.23 0.05 -14.16
CA TYR A 35 -7.86 -1.37 -14.08
C TYR A 35 -8.89 -2.19 -13.29
N ILE A 36 -9.32 -1.69 -12.13
CA ILE A 36 -10.36 -2.36 -11.34
C ILE A 36 -11.65 -2.46 -12.14
N LEU A 37 -12.09 -1.36 -12.78
CA LEU A 37 -13.30 -1.35 -13.61
C LEU A 37 -13.19 -2.31 -14.80
N ALA A 38 -12.03 -2.36 -15.46
CA ALA A 38 -11.77 -3.32 -16.52
C ALA A 38 -11.96 -4.76 -16.04
N GLY A 39 -11.38 -5.09 -14.87
CA GLY A 39 -11.54 -6.40 -14.24
C GLY A 39 -12.99 -6.74 -13.92
N VAL A 40 -13.76 -5.78 -13.40
CA VAL A 40 -15.20 -5.96 -13.16
C VAL A 40 -15.95 -6.30 -14.46
N ILE A 41 -15.64 -5.59 -15.55
CA ILE A 41 -16.34 -5.77 -16.83
C ILE A 41 -16.04 -7.14 -17.45
N ILE A 42 -14.77 -7.58 -17.44
CA ILE A 42 -14.36 -8.85 -18.09
C ILE A 42 -14.46 -10.06 -17.16
N GLY A 43 -14.82 -9.82 -15.91
CA GLY A 43 -14.87 -10.84 -14.86
C GLY A 43 -16.08 -11.77 -14.95
N PRO A 44 -16.05 -12.88 -14.21
CA PRO A 44 -17.07 -13.94 -14.26
C PRO A 44 -18.43 -13.50 -13.73
N HIS A 45 -18.51 -12.33 -13.10
CA HIS A 45 -19.74 -11.83 -12.49
C HIS A 45 -20.50 -10.79 -13.35
N THR A 46 -20.01 -10.52 -14.57
CA THR A 46 -20.60 -9.48 -15.44
C THR A 46 -20.89 -10.04 -16.85
N PRO A 47 -22.00 -10.82 -17.03
CA PRO A 47 -22.41 -11.28 -18.36
C PRO A 47 -22.72 -10.10 -19.29
N PRO A 48 -22.46 -10.21 -20.62
CA PRO A 48 -22.02 -11.37 -21.39
C PRO A 48 -20.50 -11.47 -21.61
N PHE A 49 -19.68 -10.71 -20.91
CA PHE A 49 -18.25 -10.56 -21.18
C PHE A 49 -17.36 -11.45 -20.29
N GLU A 50 -17.80 -12.65 -19.96
CA GLU A 50 -16.98 -13.65 -19.25
C GLU A 50 -15.79 -14.10 -20.12
N LEU A 51 -14.77 -13.26 -20.18
CA LEU A 51 -13.61 -13.48 -21.08
C LEU A 51 -12.48 -14.26 -20.41
N ILE A 52 -12.45 -14.32 -19.09
CA ILE A 52 -11.41 -14.94 -18.29
C ILE A 52 -11.86 -16.31 -17.83
N GLN A 53 -11.04 -17.34 -18.09
CA GLN A 53 -11.35 -18.75 -17.81
C GLN A 53 -10.54 -19.35 -16.66
N ASP A 54 -9.33 -18.84 -16.37
CA ASP A 54 -8.44 -19.38 -15.34
C ASP A 54 -8.19 -18.38 -14.19
N ASP A 55 -9.16 -18.28 -13.28
CA ASP A 55 -9.05 -17.46 -12.07
C ASP A 55 -7.82 -17.78 -11.21
N ARG A 56 -7.36 -19.02 -11.21
CA ARG A 56 -6.27 -19.46 -10.32
C ARG A 56 -4.93 -18.89 -10.77
N THR A 57 -4.65 -18.97 -12.07
CA THR A 57 -3.38 -18.47 -12.63
C THR A 57 -3.33 -16.95 -12.54
N ILE A 58 -4.46 -16.27 -12.74
CA ILE A 58 -4.55 -14.81 -12.59
C ILE A 58 -4.29 -14.39 -11.15
N LYS A 59 -4.81 -15.11 -10.17
CA LYS A 59 -4.51 -14.86 -8.75
C LYS A 59 -3.02 -14.94 -8.45
N ILE A 60 -2.31 -15.94 -8.95
CA ILE A 60 -0.87 -16.09 -8.77
C ILE A 60 -0.11 -14.91 -9.39
N VAL A 61 -0.50 -14.48 -10.58
CA VAL A 61 0.14 -13.32 -11.25
C VAL A 61 -0.20 -12.01 -10.52
N ALA A 62 -1.41 -11.89 -9.99
CA ALA A 62 -1.82 -10.75 -9.16
C ALA A 62 -1.00 -10.67 -7.85
N GLU A 63 -0.67 -11.80 -7.23
CA GLU A 63 0.21 -11.84 -6.06
C GLU A 63 1.60 -11.28 -6.36
N LEU A 64 2.16 -11.55 -7.54
CA LEU A 64 3.40 -10.91 -8.00
C LEU A 64 3.23 -9.40 -8.13
N GLY A 65 2.06 -8.93 -8.53
CA GLY A 65 1.72 -7.50 -8.55
C GLY A 65 1.83 -6.86 -7.17
N VAL A 66 1.32 -7.53 -6.14
CA VAL A 66 1.48 -7.07 -4.73
C VAL A 66 2.96 -7.00 -4.35
N VAL A 67 3.76 -8.00 -4.71
CA VAL A 67 5.20 -8.01 -4.42
C VAL A 67 5.87 -6.78 -5.04
N PHE A 68 5.65 -6.51 -6.32
CA PHE A 68 6.29 -5.37 -7.01
C PHE A 68 5.77 -4.02 -6.51
N LEU A 69 4.48 -3.90 -6.17
CA LEU A 69 3.92 -2.70 -5.56
C LEU A 69 4.53 -2.41 -4.19
N MET A 70 4.59 -3.43 -3.32
CA MET A 70 5.16 -3.29 -1.99
C MET A 70 6.68 -3.04 -2.04
N PHE A 71 7.37 -3.69 -2.96
CA PHE A 71 8.80 -3.45 -3.20
C PHE A 71 9.04 -2.00 -3.64
N SER A 72 8.26 -1.49 -4.60
CA SER A 72 8.36 -0.09 -5.05
C SER A 72 8.04 0.90 -3.94
N LEU A 73 7.00 0.64 -3.14
CA LEU A 73 6.68 1.45 -1.97
C LEU A 73 7.86 1.47 -0.98
N GLY A 74 8.50 0.32 -0.79
CA GLY A 74 9.72 0.21 0.01
C GLY A 74 10.87 1.07 -0.55
N LEU A 75 11.08 1.10 -1.88
CA LEU A 75 12.10 1.94 -2.50
C LEU A 75 11.85 3.44 -2.31
N GLU A 76 10.60 3.86 -2.24
CA GLU A 76 10.21 5.25 -1.96
C GLU A 76 10.39 5.63 -0.49
N PHE A 77 10.50 4.60 0.39
CA PHE A 77 10.62 4.79 1.83
C PHE A 77 11.98 5.38 2.19
N ASN A 78 11.99 6.55 2.81
CA ASN A 78 13.21 7.27 3.15
C ASN A 78 13.27 7.57 4.65
N LEU A 79 14.14 6.85 5.37
CA LEU A 79 14.35 7.03 6.81
C LEU A 79 14.74 8.47 7.17
N LYS A 80 15.47 9.18 6.30
CA LYS A 80 15.87 10.57 6.53
C LYS A 80 14.68 11.53 6.40
N LYS A 81 13.74 11.26 5.50
CA LYS A 81 12.50 12.05 5.41
C LYS A 81 11.67 11.85 6.68
N LEU A 82 11.54 10.59 7.14
CA LEU A 82 10.83 10.27 8.38
C LEU A 82 11.43 10.99 9.59
N SER A 83 12.75 11.05 9.72
CA SER A 83 13.42 11.75 10.84
C SER A 83 13.22 13.28 10.84
N ARG A 84 12.80 13.86 9.71
CA ARG A 84 12.49 15.29 9.57
C ARG A 84 11.02 15.63 9.79
N VAL A 85 10.16 14.60 9.86
CA VAL A 85 8.74 14.79 10.19
C VAL A 85 8.64 15.28 11.62
N GLY A 86 7.99 16.42 11.80
CA GLY A 86 7.84 17.00 13.13
C GLY A 86 6.96 16.15 14.05
N VAL A 87 7.17 16.29 15.36
CA VAL A 87 6.38 15.58 16.39
C VAL A 87 4.88 15.83 16.22
N THR A 88 4.50 17.02 15.77
CA THR A 88 3.11 17.41 15.51
C THR A 88 2.46 16.53 14.44
N ALA A 89 3.17 16.29 13.31
CA ALA A 89 2.66 15.43 12.25
C ALA A 89 2.55 13.97 12.72
N PHE A 90 3.49 13.51 13.54
CA PHE A 90 3.43 12.17 14.13
C PHE A 90 2.22 11.99 15.05
N ILE A 91 1.98 12.94 15.96
CA ILE A 91 0.83 12.89 16.88
C ILE A 91 -0.48 12.97 16.10
N ALA A 92 -0.57 13.85 15.08
CA ALA A 92 -1.74 13.98 14.24
C ALA A 92 -2.05 12.68 13.47
N ALA A 93 -1.05 12.10 12.81
CA ALA A 93 -1.20 10.84 12.07
C ALA A 93 -1.58 9.67 12.98
N PHE A 94 -0.91 9.55 14.13
CA PHE A 94 -1.22 8.49 15.09
C PHE A 94 -2.65 8.64 15.66
N GLY A 95 -3.05 9.87 16.01
CA GLY A 95 -4.42 10.17 16.46
C GLY A 95 -5.47 9.86 15.40
N GLU A 96 -5.19 10.21 14.14
CA GLU A 96 -6.05 9.90 12.99
C GLU A 96 -6.21 8.40 12.80
N ILE A 97 -5.10 7.65 12.78
CA ILE A 97 -5.12 6.20 12.63
C ILE A 97 -5.92 5.53 13.75
N VAL A 98 -5.69 5.92 15.00
CA VAL A 98 -6.44 5.36 16.14
C VAL A 98 -7.93 5.66 16.03
N LEU A 99 -8.29 6.91 15.73
CA LEU A 99 -9.68 7.32 15.59
C LEU A 99 -10.39 6.58 14.44
N MET A 100 -9.78 6.56 13.26
CA MET A 100 -10.37 5.91 12.09
C MET A 100 -10.44 4.39 12.24
N THR A 101 -9.43 3.78 12.85
CA THR A 101 -9.45 2.35 13.17
C THR A 101 -10.58 2.03 14.15
N TRP A 102 -10.78 2.85 15.16
CA TRP A 102 -11.88 2.68 16.09
C TRP A 102 -13.25 2.87 15.42
N ILE A 103 -13.43 3.91 14.61
CA ILE A 103 -14.69 4.15 13.86
C ILE A 103 -15.00 2.96 12.96
N GLY A 104 -14.03 2.48 12.20
CA GLY A 104 -14.22 1.34 11.31
C GLY A 104 -14.52 0.04 12.07
N TYR A 105 -13.85 -0.17 13.20
CA TYR A 105 -14.13 -1.29 14.09
C TYR A 105 -15.59 -1.27 14.61
N GLU A 106 -16.06 -0.13 15.11
CA GLU A 106 -17.44 0.01 15.59
C GLU A 106 -18.47 -0.19 14.47
N ILE A 107 -18.20 0.30 13.25
CA ILE A 107 -19.05 0.07 12.10
C ILE A 107 -19.09 -1.43 11.75
N GLY A 108 -17.97 -2.11 11.71
CA GLY A 108 -17.92 -3.54 11.47
C GLY A 108 -18.69 -4.33 12.52
N ARG A 109 -18.53 -3.97 13.80
CA ARG A 109 -19.30 -4.56 14.91
C ARG A 109 -20.81 -4.29 14.80
N TYR A 110 -21.20 -3.08 14.41
CA TYR A 110 -22.60 -2.71 14.18
C TYR A 110 -23.25 -3.59 13.10
N PHE A 111 -22.51 -3.96 12.05
CA PHE A 111 -22.97 -4.88 11.02
C PHE A 111 -22.86 -6.37 11.41
N GLY A 112 -22.42 -6.68 12.62
CA GLY A 112 -22.30 -8.05 13.11
C GLY A 112 -21.07 -8.80 12.57
N TRP A 113 -20.10 -8.09 12.04
CA TRP A 113 -18.86 -8.71 11.54
C TRP A 113 -18.04 -9.26 12.72
N ASN A 114 -17.22 -10.27 12.43
CA ASN A 114 -16.30 -10.79 13.44
C ASN A 114 -15.23 -9.73 13.81
N THR A 115 -14.55 -9.93 14.92
CA THR A 115 -13.57 -8.99 15.46
C THR A 115 -12.44 -8.68 14.46
N MET A 116 -11.97 -9.70 13.73
CA MET A 116 -10.88 -9.52 12.76
C MET A 116 -11.33 -8.70 11.56
N ASP A 117 -12.47 -9.02 10.96
CA ASP A 117 -13.02 -8.27 9.82
C ASP A 117 -13.28 -6.81 10.18
N ALA A 118 -13.81 -6.57 11.40
CA ALA A 118 -14.03 -5.23 11.92
C ALA A 118 -12.71 -4.46 12.13
N LEU A 119 -11.66 -5.11 12.64
CA LEU A 119 -10.33 -4.51 12.78
C LEU A 119 -9.70 -4.19 11.42
N PHE A 120 -9.81 -5.12 10.46
CA PHE A 120 -9.32 -4.88 9.09
C PHE A 120 -10.07 -3.73 8.42
N LEU A 121 -11.40 -3.63 8.60
CA LEU A 121 -12.14 -2.48 8.13
C LEU A 121 -11.58 -1.18 8.72
N GLY A 122 -11.40 -1.12 10.03
CA GLY A 122 -10.83 0.05 10.71
C GLY A 122 -9.45 0.43 10.18
N ALA A 123 -8.57 -0.54 10.01
CA ALA A 123 -7.24 -0.33 9.46
C ALA A 123 -7.28 0.19 8.01
N MET A 124 -8.16 -0.36 7.16
CA MET A 124 -8.35 0.13 5.79
C MET A 124 -8.86 1.58 5.75
N LEU A 125 -9.79 1.95 6.62
CA LEU A 125 -10.35 3.30 6.67
C LEU A 125 -9.36 4.32 7.24
N ALA A 126 -8.37 3.87 8.01
CA ALA A 126 -7.35 4.74 8.60
C ALA A 126 -6.32 5.27 7.59
N ILE A 127 -6.14 4.57 6.47
CA ILE A 127 -5.11 4.92 5.48
C ILE A 127 -5.66 5.91 4.45
N SER A 128 -4.84 6.93 4.09
CA SER A 128 -5.16 7.94 3.08
C SER A 128 -4.40 7.68 1.79
N SER A 129 -4.95 8.16 0.65
CA SER A 129 -4.23 8.10 -0.62
C SER A 129 -3.31 9.29 -0.80
N THR A 130 -2.03 9.10 -0.52
CA THR A 130 -0.96 10.10 -0.67
C THR A 130 -0.95 10.71 -2.07
N THR A 131 -1.07 9.89 -3.10
CA THR A 131 -1.07 10.35 -4.50
C THR A 131 -2.23 11.27 -4.83
N ILE A 132 -3.45 10.96 -4.38
CA ILE A 132 -4.64 11.77 -4.64
C ILE A 132 -4.52 13.12 -3.93
N ILE A 133 -4.08 13.12 -2.67
CA ILE A 133 -3.95 14.33 -1.87
C ILE A 133 -2.87 15.26 -2.45
N ILE A 134 -1.70 14.71 -2.82
CA ILE A 134 -0.62 15.49 -3.44
C ILE A 134 -1.10 16.11 -4.74
N LYS A 135 -1.78 15.34 -5.59
CA LYS A 135 -2.30 15.84 -6.86
C LYS A 135 -3.35 16.94 -6.65
N ALA A 136 -4.27 16.76 -5.71
CA ALA A 136 -5.27 17.78 -5.39
C ALA A 136 -4.63 19.09 -4.89
N LEU A 137 -3.63 19.01 -4.00
CA LEU A 137 -2.90 20.19 -3.51
C LEU A 137 -2.11 20.88 -4.64
N ASP A 138 -1.59 20.13 -5.59
CA ASP A 138 -0.86 20.67 -6.74
C ASP A 138 -1.83 21.40 -7.72
N GLU A 139 -2.96 20.79 -8.06
CA GLU A 139 -4.00 21.38 -8.90
C GLU A 139 -4.62 22.65 -8.30
N LEU A 140 -4.72 22.71 -6.98
CA LEU A 140 -5.20 23.88 -6.24
C LEU A 140 -4.12 24.94 -5.99
N ASN A 141 -2.87 24.71 -6.40
CA ASN A 141 -1.69 25.55 -6.12
C ASN A 141 -1.42 25.79 -4.62
N LEU A 142 -1.80 24.83 -3.77
CA LEU A 142 -1.64 24.90 -2.31
C LEU A 142 -0.42 24.12 -1.77
N LYS A 143 0.37 23.50 -2.64
CA LYS A 143 1.49 22.62 -2.28
C LYS A 143 2.58 23.29 -1.43
N HIS A 144 2.73 24.61 -1.52
CA HIS A 144 3.75 25.39 -0.80
C HIS A 144 3.25 25.97 0.52
N GLU A 145 1.96 25.80 0.84
CA GLU A 145 1.37 26.28 2.07
C GLU A 145 1.86 25.48 3.29
N ARG A 146 1.91 26.10 4.46
CA ARG A 146 2.39 25.46 5.70
C ARG A 146 1.56 24.24 6.09
N PHE A 147 0.23 24.33 5.94
CA PHE A 147 -0.66 23.21 6.22
C PHE A 147 -0.42 22.03 5.26
N ALA A 148 -0.09 22.29 3.98
CA ALA A 148 0.24 21.26 3.03
C ALA A 148 1.51 20.50 3.43
N GLN A 149 2.52 21.20 3.95
CA GLN A 149 3.75 20.56 4.46
C GLN A 149 3.44 19.66 5.66
N LEU A 150 2.51 20.05 6.53
CA LEU A 150 2.06 19.17 7.62
C LEU A 150 1.31 17.97 7.09
N ILE A 151 0.38 18.16 6.13
CA ILE A 151 -0.34 17.06 5.49
C ILE A 151 0.66 16.07 4.88
N PHE A 152 1.70 16.53 4.18
CA PHE A 152 2.75 15.63 3.68
C PHE A 152 3.45 14.87 4.80
N GLY A 153 3.71 15.53 5.93
CA GLY A 153 4.28 14.87 7.10
C GLY A 153 3.35 13.79 7.67
N ILE A 154 2.05 14.09 7.79
CA ILE A 154 1.02 13.15 8.25
C ILE A 154 0.98 11.94 7.32
N LEU A 155 0.87 12.15 6.01
CA LEU A 155 0.81 11.08 5.00
C LEU A 155 2.04 10.16 5.06
N ILE A 156 3.25 10.72 5.22
CA ILE A 156 4.47 9.91 5.37
C ILE A 156 4.39 9.03 6.63
N VAL A 157 3.88 9.56 7.74
CA VAL A 157 3.72 8.79 8.98
C VAL A 157 2.61 7.75 8.84
N GLU A 158 1.49 8.09 8.20
CA GLU A 158 0.41 7.14 7.91
C GLU A 158 0.93 5.95 7.11
N ASP A 159 1.69 6.18 6.04
CA ASP A 159 2.25 5.13 5.18
C ASP A 159 3.14 4.17 6.00
N VAL A 160 3.97 4.72 6.90
CA VAL A 160 4.84 3.92 7.78
C VAL A 160 4.03 3.10 8.78
N LEU A 161 3.05 3.75 9.44
CA LEU A 161 2.21 3.07 10.43
C LEU A 161 1.27 2.05 9.77
N ALA A 162 0.81 2.31 8.53
CA ALA A 162 0.02 1.38 7.74
C ALA A 162 0.74 0.05 7.51
N ILE A 163 2.04 0.10 7.22
CA ILE A 163 2.86 -1.10 7.02
C ILE A 163 2.96 -1.88 8.33
N GLY A 164 3.20 -1.17 9.43
CA GLY A 164 3.19 -1.78 10.77
C GLY A 164 1.84 -2.45 11.08
N MET A 165 0.73 -1.79 10.75
CA MET A 165 -0.63 -2.33 10.91
C MET A 165 -0.86 -3.59 10.05
N ILE A 166 -0.47 -3.56 8.77
CA ILE A 166 -0.62 -4.72 7.87
C ILE A 166 0.15 -5.92 8.43
N ALA A 167 1.39 -5.70 8.86
CA ALA A 167 2.22 -6.75 9.44
C ALA A 167 1.62 -7.31 10.74
N LEU A 168 1.14 -6.43 11.62
CA LEU A 168 0.52 -6.81 12.89
C LEU A 168 -0.77 -7.60 12.67
N LEU A 169 -1.70 -7.07 11.87
CA LEU A 169 -2.99 -7.69 11.61
C LEU A 169 -2.83 -9.03 10.88
N SER A 170 -1.89 -9.12 9.93
CA SER A 170 -1.58 -10.38 9.26
C SER A 170 -1.05 -11.41 10.24
N GLY A 171 -0.15 -11.02 11.15
CA GLY A 171 0.38 -11.91 12.19
C GLY A 171 -0.70 -12.41 13.16
N ILE A 172 -1.61 -11.53 13.59
CA ILE A 172 -2.75 -11.90 14.45
C ILE A 172 -3.70 -12.84 13.70
N ALA A 173 -4.01 -12.56 12.44
CA ALA A 173 -4.90 -13.37 11.62
C ALA A 173 -4.35 -14.80 11.40
N MET A 174 -3.04 -14.94 11.24
CA MET A 174 -2.39 -16.25 11.09
C MET A 174 -2.39 -17.07 12.40
N ASN A 175 -2.23 -16.40 13.55
CA ASN A 175 -2.21 -17.07 14.86
C ASN A 175 -3.60 -17.36 15.43
N GLY A 176 -4.66 -16.79 14.86
CA GLY A 176 -6.07 -17.04 15.21
C GLY A 176 -6.53 -16.53 16.59
N SER A 177 -5.69 -15.80 17.31
CA SER A 177 -6.03 -15.25 18.64
C SER A 177 -5.92 -13.73 18.68
N VAL A 178 -6.84 -13.11 19.41
CA VAL A 178 -6.89 -11.65 19.67
C VAL A 178 -6.66 -11.38 21.17
N ASP A 179 -6.05 -12.30 21.89
CA ASP A 179 -5.73 -12.08 23.29
C ASP A 179 -4.60 -11.06 23.44
N ALA A 180 -4.74 -10.13 24.38
CA ALA A 180 -3.79 -9.03 24.58
C ALA A 180 -2.36 -9.53 24.85
N GLY A 181 -2.20 -10.67 25.52
CA GLY A 181 -0.90 -11.28 25.77
C GLY A 181 -0.24 -11.76 24.50
N ASP A 182 -0.98 -12.44 23.63
CA ASP A 182 -0.50 -12.95 22.35
C ASP A 182 -0.17 -11.81 21.38
N VAL A 183 -0.98 -10.75 21.36
CA VAL A 183 -0.71 -9.53 20.58
C VAL A 183 0.63 -8.91 20.99
N PHE A 184 0.88 -8.76 22.30
CA PHE A 184 2.14 -8.18 22.77
C PHE A 184 3.36 -9.02 22.39
N VAL A 185 3.26 -10.34 22.49
CA VAL A 185 4.32 -11.28 22.07
C VAL A 185 4.53 -11.20 20.55
N THR A 186 3.45 -11.17 19.77
CA THR A 186 3.51 -11.06 18.30
C THR A 186 4.16 -9.75 17.86
N VAL A 187 3.76 -8.63 18.47
CA VAL A 187 4.39 -7.32 18.21
C VAL A 187 5.87 -7.35 18.57
N GLY A 188 6.22 -7.94 19.72
CA GLY A 188 7.62 -8.07 20.14
C GLY A 188 8.46 -8.89 19.17
N LYS A 189 7.97 -10.06 18.73
CA LYS A 189 8.63 -10.91 17.74
C LYS A 189 8.78 -10.20 16.40
N LEU A 190 7.70 -9.57 15.92
CA LEU A 190 7.71 -8.82 14.66
C LEU A 190 8.71 -7.66 14.70
N SER A 191 8.68 -6.88 15.78
CA SER A 191 9.61 -5.74 15.95
C SER A 191 11.06 -6.20 15.99
N LEU A 192 11.36 -7.27 16.73
CA LEU A 192 12.70 -7.85 16.79
C LEU A 192 13.14 -8.34 15.40
N PHE A 193 12.27 -9.08 14.71
CA PHE A 193 12.54 -9.54 13.34
C PHE A 193 12.82 -8.36 12.41
N MET A 194 11.97 -7.33 12.41
CA MET A 194 12.17 -6.15 11.57
C MET A 194 13.49 -5.44 11.86
N ILE A 195 13.82 -5.23 13.14
CA ILE A 195 15.08 -4.56 13.54
C ILE A 195 16.30 -5.38 13.08
N VAL A 196 16.34 -6.67 13.39
CA VAL A 196 17.47 -7.54 13.03
C VAL A 196 17.64 -7.56 11.50
N THR A 197 16.57 -7.74 10.78
CA THR A 197 16.60 -7.84 9.32
C THR A 197 16.96 -6.51 8.67
N LEU A 198 16.45 -5.40 9.19
CA LEU A 198 16.80 -4.06 8.70
C LEU A 198 18.30 -3.79 8.92
N VAL A 199 18.83 -4.07 10.12
CA VAL A 199 20.24 -3.84 10.44
C VAL A 199 21.15 -4.72 9.55
N LEU A 200 20.87 -6.01 9.46
CA LEU A 200 21.67 -6.91 8.61
C LEU A 200 21.53 -6.55 7.13
N GLY A 201 20.31 -6.25 6.69
CA GLY A 201 20.03 -5.86 5.31
C GLY A 201 20.77 -4.58 4.90
N LEU A 202 20.73 -3.53 5.72
CA LEU A 202 21.45 -2.27 5.49
C LEU A 202 22.97 -2.45 5.46
N LEU A 203 23.49 -3.44 6.18
CA LEU A 203 24.91 -3.75 6.16
C LEU A 203 25.35 -4.53 4.91
N LEU A 204 24.51 -5.44 4.41
CA LEU A 204 24.89 -6.40 3.37
C LEU A 204 24.42 -5.96 1.97
N VAL A 205 23.14 -5.59 1.82
CA VAL A 205 22.51 -5.35 0.52
C VAL A 205 23.13 -4.18 -0.24
N PRO A 206 23.35 -2.97 0.35
CA PRO A 206 23.96 -1.87 -0.38
C PRO A 206 25.39 -2.18 -0.84
N ARG A 207 26.14 -2.98 -0.05
CA ARG A 207 27.51 -3.40 -0.44
C ARG A 207 27.47 -4.36 -1.62
N LEU A 208 26.56 -5.33 -1.61
CA LEU A 208 26.37 -6.27 -2.71
C LEU A 208 25.95 -5.54 -3.98
N LEU A 209 24.97 -4.64 -3.90
CA LEU A 209 24.53 -3.85 -5.05
C LEU A 209 25.65 -2.96 -5.61
N ALA A 210 26.46 -2.35 -4.74
CA ALA A 210 27.63 -1.57 -5.16
C ALA A 210 28.70 -2.43 -5.86
N TYR A 211 28.85 -3.69 -5.44
CA TYR A 211 29.75 -4.63 -6.10
C TYR A 211 29.23 -5.04 -7.48
N VAL A 212 27.94 -5.42 -7.58
CA VAL A 212 27.30 -5.83 -8.83
C VAL A 212 27.24 -4.69 -9.85
N ALA A 213 27.04 -3.45 -9.41
CA ALA A 213 27.05 -2.28 -10.29
C ALA A 213 28.38 -2.07 -11.03
N LYS A 214 29.50 -2.62 -10.54
CA LYS A 214 30.80 -2.56 -11.23
C LYS A 214 30.82 -3.31 -12.56
N PHE A 215 29.96 -4.30 -12.73
CA PHE A 215 29.86 -5.06 -13.98
C PHE A 215 29.26 -4.25 -15.14
N LYS A 216 28.65 -3.07 -14.87
CA LYS A 216 28.06 -2.16 -15.86
C LYS A 216 27.04 -2.84 -16.78
N SER A 217 26.39 -3.89 -16.32
CA SER A 217 25.33 -4.61 -17.02
C SER A 217 23.99 -4.42 -16.30
N ASN A 218 23.04 -3.82 -16.98
CA ASN A 218 21.68 -3.63 -16.45
C ASN A 218 20.98 -4.97 -16.22
N GLU A 219 21.24 -5.98 -17.05
CA GLU A 219 20.68 -7.32 -16.92
C GLU A 219 21.16 -7.99 -15.63
N VAL A 220 22.47 -8.05 -15.40
CA VAL A 220 23.07 -8.64 -14.19
C VAL A 220 22.55 -7.91 -12.95
N PHE A 221 22.47 -6.59 -13.01
CA PHE A 221 22.01 -5.77 -11.90
C PHE A 221 20.52 -6.03 -11.60
N LEU A 222 19.66 -6.03 -12.62
CA LEU A 222 18.23 -6.29 -12.49
C LEU A 222 17.96 -7.69 -11.91
N ILE A 223 18.60 -8.73 -12.44
CA ILE A 223 18.45 -10.10 -11.95
C ILE A 223 18.88 -10.21 -10.49
N THR A 224 19.95 -9.51 -10.09
CA THR A 224 20.38 -9.47 -8.68
C THR A 224 19.33 -8.80 -7.79
N VAL A 225 18.77 -7.66 -8.22
CA VAL A 225 17.72 -6.94 -7.47
C VAL A 225 16.48 -7.84 -7.30
N LEU A 226 16.03 -8.48 -8.39
CA LEU A 226 14.89 -9.39 -8.35
C LEU A 226 15.17 -10.64 -7.50
N GLY A 227 16.37 -11.20 -7.61
CA GLY A 227 16.80 -12.34 -6.81
C GLY A 227 16.81 -12.03 -5.31
N LEU A 228 17.28 -10.84 -4.93
CA LEU A 228 17.21 -10.36 -3.54
C LEU A 228 15.77 -10.12 -3.09
N CYS A 229 14.93 -9.53 -3.96
CA CYS A 229 13.53 -9.27 -3.65
C CYS A 229 12.79 -10.58 -3.36
N PHE A 230 12.79 -11.52 -4.29
CA PHE A 230 12.09 -12.79 -4.11
C PHE A 230 12.71 -13.69 -3.04
N GLY A 231 14.05 -13.72 -2.95
CA GLY A 231 14.75 -14.47 -1.91
C GLY A 231 14.40 -13.98 -0.51
N PHE A 232 14.27 -12.66 -0.35
CA PHE A 232 13.87 -12.07 0.91
C PHE A 232 12.38 -12.30 1.22
N CYS A 233 11.50 -12.20 0.22
CA CYS A 233 10.09 -12.56 0.36
C CYS A 233 9.92 -14.01 0.83
N LEU A 234 10.70 -14.94 0.25
CA LEU A 234 10.69 -16.34 0.66
C LEU A 234 11.18 -16.54 2.11
N LEU A 235 12.23 -15.82 2.52
CA LEU A 235 12.73 -15.84 3.90
C LEU A 235 11.65 -15.37 4.88
N VAL A 236 10.97 -14.28 4.56
CA VAL A 236 9.89 -13.70 5.39
C VAL A 236 8.69 -14.65 5.48
N LEU A 237 8.35 -15.32 4.37
CA LEU A 237 7.30 -16.33 4.32
C LEU A 237 7.63 -17.55 5.21
N GLN A 238 8.89 -18.01 5.23
CA GLN A 238 9.33 -19.11 6.12
C GLN A 238 9.28 -18.74 7.61
N MET A 239 9.27 -17.45 7.91
CA MET A 239 9.09 -16.91 9.27
C MET A 239 7.61 -16.65 9.60
N GLU A 240 6.69 -17.16 8.76
CA GLU A 240 5.23 -17.02 8.92
C GLU A 240 4.72 -15.57 8.85
N TYR A 241 5.44 -14.68 8.15
CA TYR A 241 4.99 -13.32 7.86
C TYR A 241 4.52 -13.18 6.41
N SER A 242 3.83 -12.08 6.11
CA SER A 242 3.30 -11.83 4.76
C SER A 242 4.39 -11.54 3.73
N ILE A 243 4.21 -12.04 2.51
CA ILE A 243 5.08 -11.75 1.36
C ILE A 243 5.18 -10.23 1.11
N ALA A 244 4.06 -9.52 1.30
CA ALA A 244 3.98 -8.07 1.14
C ALA A 244 4.95 -7.33 2.09
N LEU A 245 5.04 -7.76 3.36
CA LEU A 245 6.02 -7.24 4.31
C LEU A 245 7.46 -7.48 3.83
N GLY A 246 7.74 -8.68 3.34
CA GLY A 246 9.07 -9.03 2.81
C GLY A 246 9.48 -8.13 1.65
N ALA A 247 8.61 -7.96 0.68
CA ALA A 247 8.84 -7.10 -0.48
C ALA A 247 9.07 -5.64 -0.06
N PHE A 248 8.25 -5.12 0.84
CA PHE A 248 8.43 -3.76 1.37
C PHE A 248 9.78 -3.60 2.10
N MET A 249 10.09 -4.50 3.01
CA MET A 249 11.34 -4.41 3.80
C MET A 249 12.59 -4.41 2.92
N ILE A 250 12.67 -5.32 1.95
CA ILE A 250 13.84 -5.36 1.04
C ILE A 250 13.88 -4.12 0.15
N GLY A 251 12.74 -3.58 -0.27
CA GLY A 251 12.66 -2.30 -0.96
C GLY A 251 13.22 -1.16 -0.11
N ALA A 252 12.81 -1.05 1.16
CA ALA A 252 13.28 -0.04 2.11
C ALA A 252 14.80 -0.17 2.39
N ILE A 253 15.33 -1.39 2.45
CA ILE A 253 16.76 -1.65 2.57
C ILE A 253 17.51 -1.16 1.31
N MET A 254 16.96 -1.44 0.13
CA MET A 254 17.56 -1.01 -1.15
C MET A 254 17.44 0.49 -1.39
N ALA A 255 16.46 1.16 -0.78
CA ALA A 255 16.30 2.62 -0.84
C ALA A 255 17.52 3.38 -0.31
N GLU A 256 18.30 2.80 0.60
CA GLU A 256 19.52 3.37 1.14
C GLU A 256 20.77 3.07 0.27
N ALA A 257 20.61 2.33 -0.83
CA ALA A 257 21.69 2.06 -1.76
C ALA A 257 21.98 3.27 -2.66
N ARG A 258 23.27 3.48 -3.02
CA ARG A 258 23.67 4.56 -3.94
C ARG A 258 23.08 4.39 -5.35
N GLN A 259 22.67 3.18 -5.69
CA GLN A 259 22.11 2.80 -6.98
C GLN A 259 20.57 2.89 -7.03
N LEU A 260 19.94 3.55 -6.06
CA LEU A 260 18.48 3.66 -5.98
C LEU A 260 17.84 4.06 -7.30
N HIS A 261 18.31 5.13 -7.93
CA HIS A 261 17.75 5.60 -9.21
C HIS A 261 17.83 4.56 -10.34
N LEU A 262 18.91 3.77 -10.38
CA LEU A 262 19.04 2.67 -11.35
C LEU A 262 18.01 1.56 -11.04
N ILE A 263 17.83 1.22 -9.76
CA ILE A 263 16.84 0.23 -9.33
C ILE A 263 15.45 0.69 -9.76
N GLU A 264 15.08 1.92 -9.42
CA GLU A 264 13.77 2.51 -9.79
C GLU A 264 13.53 2.45 -11.29
N THR A 265 14.51 2.86 -12.09
CA THR A 265 14.41 2.88 -13.56
C THR A 265 14.19 1.48 -14.15
N LEU A 266 14.88 0.47 -13.63
CA LEU A 266 14.78 -0.90 -14.13
C LEU A 266 13.52 -1.62 -13.64
N ILE A 267 13.05 -1.31 -12.43
CA ILE A 267 11.88 -1.94 -11.83
C ILE A 267 10.56 -1.31 -12.27
N ALA A 268 10.53 0.00 -12.57
CA ALA A 268 9.29 0.71 -12.90
C ALA A 268 8.45 0.03 -14.00
N PRO A 269 9.00 -0.39 -15.16
CA PRO A 269 8.19 -1.05 -16.20
C PRO A 269 7.59 -2.38 -15.73
N ILE A 270 8.35 -3.12 -14.90
CA ILE A 270 7.91 -4.42 -14.37
C ILE A 270 6.80 -4.19 -13.35
N ARG A 271 7.00 -3.26 -12.42
CA ARG A 271 5.98 -2.85 -11.45
C ARG A 271 4.69 -2.43 -12.14
N ASP A 272 4.76 -1.57 -13.15
CA ASP A 272 3.58 -1.02 -13.82
C ASP A 272 2.78 -2.13 -14.51
N MET A 273 3.45 -3.07 -15.16
CA MET A 273 2.82 -4.24 -15.79
C MET A 273 2.13 -5.13 -14.75
N PHE A 274 2.83 -5.52 -13.69
CA PHE A 274 2.26 -6.39 -12.66
C PHE A 274 1.21 -5.69 -11.79
N SER A 275 1.32 -4.36 -11.61
CA SER A 275 0.29 -3.55 -10.96
C SER A 275 -1.02 -3.56 -11.75
N ALA A 276 -0.95 -3.43 -13.08
CA ALA A 276 -2.13 -3.54 -13.93
C ALA A 276 -2.80 -4.91 -13.76
N LEU A 277 -2.01 -6.00 -13.80
CA LEU A 277 -2.51 -7.36 -13.59
C LEU A 277 -3.15 -7.54 -12.22
N PHE A 278 -2.53 -7.00 -11.17
CA PHE A 278 -3.07 -7.04 -9.81
C PHE A 278 -4.43 -6.33 -9.71
N PHE A 279 -4.51 -5.08 -10.16
CA PHE A 279 -5.75 -4.31 -10.03
C PHE A 279 -6.87 -4.83 -10.93
N VAL A 280 -6.56 -5.37 -12.11
CA VAL A 280 -7.54 -6.11 -12.93
C VAL A 280 -7.97 -7.37 -12.18
N GLY A 281 -7.03 -8.13 -11.59
CA GLY A 281 -7.33 -9.29 -10.77
C GLY A 281 -8.25 -8.99 -9.59
N VAL A 282 -8.04 -7.86 -8.90
CA VAL A 282 -8.95 -7.36 -7.85
C VAL A 282 -10.35 -7.10 -8.43
N GLY A 283 -10.42 -6.48 -9.60
CA GLY A 283 -11.68 -6.23 -10.30
C GLY A 283 -12.43 -7.51 -10.68
N LEU A 284 -11.72 -8.56 -11.12
CA LEU A 284 -12.30 -9.87 -11.45
C LEU A 284 -13.03 -10.52 -10.26
N LEU A 285 -12.53 -10.30 -9.05
CA LEU A 285 -13.13 -10.82 -7.81
C LEU A 285 -14.38 -10.06 -7.40
N PHE A 286 -14.62 -8.88 -7.98
CA PHE A 286 -15.71 -8.01 -7.59
C PHE A 286 -17.03 -8.45 -8.27
N ASN A 287 -18.05 -8.68 -7.44
CA ASN A 287 -19.40 -8.96 -7.91
C ASN A 287 -20.24 -7.68 -7.83
N PRO A 288 -20.69 -7.10 -8.96
CA PRO A 288 -21.48 -5.86 -8.96
C PRO A 288 -22.80 -5.94 -8.18
N THR A 289 -23.38 -7.13 -8.02
CA THR A 289 -24.62 -7.32 -7.27
C THR A 289 -24.46 -6.96 -5.79
N VAL A 290 -23.23 -7.05 -5.27
CA VAL A 290 -22.87 -6.66 -3.90
C VAL A 290 -23.17 -5.19 -3.63
N LEU A 291 -23.02 -4.31 -4.64
CA LEU A 291 -23.34 -2.88 -4.49
C LEU A 291 -24.79 -2.64 -4.10
N VAL A 292 -25.71 -3.43 -4.65
CA VAL A 292 -27.14 -3.33 -4.33
C VAL A 292 -27.43 -3.98 -2.97
N THR A 293 -26.88 -5.17 -2.75
CA THR A 293 -27.14 -5.95 -1.53
C THR A 293 -26.59 -5.26 -0.28
N TYR A 294 -25.41 -4.64 -0.41
CA TYR A 294 -24.72 -3.96 0.70
C TYR A 294 -24.73 -2.43 0.56
N ALA A 295 -25.71 -1.87 -0.15
CA ALA A 295 -25.81 -0.42 -0.37
C ALA A 295 -25.78 0.39 0.94
N TRP A 296 -26.47 -0.10 1.99
CA TRP A 296 -26.48 0.56 3.30
C TRP A 296 -25.10 0.54 4.01
N PRO A 297 -24.42 -0.61 4.17
CA PRO A 297 -23.05 -0.63 4.68
C PRO A 297 -22.10 0.27 3.88
N ILE A 298 -22.15 0.23 2.55
CA ILE A 298 -21.31 1.04 1.67
C ILE A 298 -21.56 2.53 1.93
N ALA A 299 -22.83 2.96 1.98
CA ALA A 299 -23.18 4.35 2.24
C ALA A 299 -22.68 4.81 3.62
N LEU A 300 -22.91 4.00 4.67
CA LEU A 300 -22.49 4.34 6.02
C LEU A 300 -20.95 4.44 6.12
N ILE A 301 -20.23 3.47 5.56
CA ILE A 301 -18.76 3.48 5.53
C ILE A 301 -18.24 4.72 4.78
N THR A 302 -18.82 5.02 3.61
CA THR A 302 -18.42 6.20 2.82
C THR A 302 -18.60 7.50 3.59
N VAL A 303 -19.76 7.68 4.23
CA VAL A 303 -20.03 8.87 5.06
C VAL A 303 -19.07 8.94 6.25
N ALA A 304 -18.85 7.80 6.92
CA ALA A 304 -17.93 7.73 8.06
C ALA A 304 -16.49 8.07 7.67
N VAL A 305 -16.00 7.61 6.50
CA VAL A 305 -14.66 7.94 6.00
C VAL A 305 -14.56 9.45 5.73
N VAL A 306 -15.51 10.02 4.98
CA VAL A 306 -15.47 11.43 4.63
C VAL A 306 -15.52 12.31 5.88
N LEU A 307 -16.49 12.08 6.77
CA LEU A 307 -16.63 12.89 7.99
C LEU A 307 -15.51 12.62 8.98
N GLY A 308 -15.09 11.36 9.15
CA GLY A 308 -14.01 10.97 10.05
C GLY A 308 -12.67 11.58 9.64
N LYS A 309 -12.32 11.53 8.36
CA LYS A 309 -11.09 12.14 7.83
C LYS A 309 -11.12 13.67 7.95
N VAL A 310 -12.23 14.33 7.61
CA VAL A 310 -12.37 15.79 7.79
C VAL A 310 -12.20 16.18 9.26
N PHE A 311 -12.81 15.44 10.18
CA PHE A 311 -12.69 15.70 11.61
C PHE A 311 -11.27 15.43 12.14
N ALA A 312 -10.67 14.30 11.78
CA ALA A 312 -9.33 13.92 12.21
C ALA A 312 -8.25 14.91 11.69
N CYS A 313 -8.31 15.27 10.39
CA CYS A 313 -7.43 16.29 9.83
C CYS A 313 -7.65 17.67 10.46
N GLY A 314 -8.92 18.03 10.73
CA GLY A 314 -9.26 19.29 11.41
C GLY A 314 -8.68 19.38 12.83
N MET A 315 -8.72 18.29 13.58
CA MET A 315 -8.07 18.21 14.90
C MET A 315 -6.54 18.31 14.78
N GLY A 316 -5.93 17.63 13.81
CA GLY A 316 -4.49 17.71 13.55
C GLY A 316 -4.05 19.15 13.25
N LEU A 317 -4.79 19.86 12.42
CA LEU A 317 -4.55 21.28 12.10
C LEU A 317 -4.75 22.19 13.32
N SER A 318 -5.73 21.90 14.18
CA SER A 318 -5.96 22.65 15.43
C SER A 318 -4.78 22.57 16.40
N LEU A 319 -4.07 21.44 16.43
CA LEU A 319 -2.87 21.25 17.27
C LEU A 319 -1.73 22.19 16.85
N ILE A 320 -1.68 22.63 15.59
CA ILE A 320 -0.67 23.61 15.13
C ILE A 320 -0.99 25.01 15.64
N HIS A 321 -2.27 25.42 15.62
CA HIS A 321 -2.68 26.75 16.13
C HIS A 321 -2.43 26.90 17.62
N ILE A 322 -2.42 25.80 18.40
CA ILE A 322 -2.12 25.82 19.83
C ILE A 322 -0.60 25.95 20.08
N SER A 323 0.25 25.51 19.14
CA SER A 323 1.71 25.57 19.29
C SER A 323 2.36 26.88 18.77
N GLU A 324 1.64 27.73 18.03
CA GLU A 324 2.17 28.98 17.44
C GLU A 324 1.91 30.30 18.23
N PRO A 325 1.06 30.40 19.27
CA PRO A 325 0.82 31.70 19.93
C PRO A 325 2.04 32.29 20.65
N THR A 326 3.08 31.50 20.89
CA THR A 326 4.26 31.95 21.66
C THR A 326 5.39 32.56 20.82
N ARG A 327 5.27 32.59 19.50
CA ARG A 327 6.32 33.14 18.63
C ARG A 327 6.06 34.53 18.05
N GLN A 328 4.83 35.05 18.17
CA GLN A 328 4.48 36.41 17.69
C GLN A 328 4.61 37.50 18.73
N GLU A 329 4.87 37.19 19.99
CA GLU A 329 5.11 38.19 21.05
C GLU A 329 6.60 38.46 21.35
N ALA A 330 7.51 37.97 20.53
CA ALA A 330 8.95 38.14 20.71
C ALA A 330 9.65 38.84 19.53
N ILE A 331 9.01 39.87 18.91
CA ILE A 331 9.64 40.83 18.02
C ILE A 331 9.27 42.25 18.46
#